data_a63d85555273a326b86e57c7578c1d42
#
_entry.id   a63d85555273a326b86e57c7578c1d42
#
_cell.length_a   1.000
_cell.length_b   1.000
_cell.length_c   1.000
_cell.angle_alpha   90.00
_cell.angle_beta   90.00
_cell.angle_gamma   90.00
#
_symmetry.space_group_name_H-M   'P 1'
#
loop_
_entity.id
_entity.type
_entity.pdbx_description
1 polymer ?
#
loop_
_entity_poly.entity_id
_entity_poly.type
_entity_poly.pdbx_seq_one_letter_code
_entity_poly.pdbx_strand_id
1 'polypeptide(L)'
;MACAKIPRLTCRKAQTNQLRRLALGAVACGQLRQAKAPSHVRGNGTNSKTEVTTMKTITQLWQGLVGRRGLARLGLAASAFGAALFAQAALAVNDLPGGPAVLQVDLHPPVSKIAEQQQWLHNFMLIVCLVIFVGVFGVMFYSIFRHRKSVGHKAANFHESVVVEVVWTVVPFVIVIVMGAFATRTVVAMKDTTNADLTIKATGYQWKWGYDYIKGEGEGIGFLSTLDVTQREESNSGKPTPVDNYLLKVDNPLVVPVDKKVRIITTANDVIHAWMVPAFGVKQDAIPGFVRDTWFRAEKTGDYYGQCAELCGKEHAYMPIHVKVLSAADYTTWVNTQKKAMAALADDPSKVWAQADLMTRGEKVFTANCAVCHGAQGQGGVGKRLDGSPIVQDADKNKQIQTVLNGANNGQMPAWKGKLSETEIAAVITFTKNSWSNKTGQVVQPADVVAASK
;
A
#
# COMPACT_ATOMS: atom_id res chain seq x y z
N MET A 1 18.23 -27.72 -42.64
CA MET A 1 17.09 -28.14 -43.47
C MET A 1 16.07 -28.83 -42.58
N ALA A 2 14.96 -28.22 -42.36
CA ALA A 2 13.57 -28.69 -42.28
C ALA A 2 12.72 -27.63 -41.49
N CYS A 3 12.01 -26.83 -42.30
CA CYS A 3 10.94 -25.97 -41.84
C CYS A 3 9.71 -26.79 -41.48
N ALA A 4 9.18 -26.68 -40.27
CA ALA A 4 7.85 -27.19 -39.92
C ALA A 4 6.90 -25.99 -39.70
N LYS A 5 5.84 -25.97 -40.51
CA LYS A 5 4.74 -24.99 -40.58
C LYS A 5 3.87 -25.06 -39.32
N ILE A 6 3.55 -23.91 -38.72
CA ILE A 6 2.50 -23.75 -37.72
C ILE A 6 1.28 -23.11 -38.40
N PRO A 7 0.06 -23.64 -38.26
CA PRO A 7 -1.15 -23.09 -38.87
C PRO A 7 -1.68 -21.89 -38.09
N ARG A 8 -2.04 -20.82 -38.82
CA ARG A 8 -2.82 -19.68 -38.32
C ARG A 8 -4.29 -20.13 -38.15
N LEU A 9 -4.81 -20.02 -36.93
CA LEU A 9 -6.25 -20.14 -36.65
C LEU A 9 -6.71 -18.92 -35.81
N THR A 10 -7.33 -18.01 -36.52
CA THR A 10 -8.57 -17.24 -36.23
C THR A 10 -8.88 -16.89 -34.79
N CYS A 11 -8.45 -15.70 -34.37
CA CYS A 11 -8.98 -14.99 -33.22
C CYS A 11 -9.58 -13.64 -33.70
N ARG A 12 -10.72 -13.69 -34.41
CA ARG A 12 -11.39 -12.49 -34.96
C ARG A 12 -12.91 -12.52 -34.83
N LYS A 13 -13.48 -13.12 -33.77
CA LYS A 13 -14.94 -13.09 -33.53
C LYS A 13 -15.39 -12.85 -32.08
N ALA A 14 -14.51 -12.56 -31.13
CA ALA A 14 -14.89 -12.35 -29.73
C ALA A 14 -14.90 -10.87 -29.29
N GLN A 15 -14.37 -9.94 -30.06
CA GLN A 15 -14.28 -8.52 -29.66
C GLN A 15 -15.44 -7.63 -30.14
N THR A 16 -16.29 -8.09 -31.02
CA THR A 16 -17.39 -7.27 -31.57
C THR A 16 -18.68 -7.28 -30.75
N ASN A 17 -18.84 -8.14 -29.76
CA ASN A 17 -20.05 -8.21 -28.94
C ASN A 17 -20.01 -7.41 -27.63
N GLN A 18 -18.84 -6.98 -27.18
CA GLN A 18 -18.73 -6.13 -25.96
C GLN A 18 -18.86 -4.63 -26.28
N LEU A 19 -18.49 -4.17 -27.45
CA LEU A 19 -18.67 -2.77 -27.88
C LEU A 19 -20.10 -2.44 -28.31
N ARG A 20 -20.93 -3.42 -28.63
CA ARG A 20 -22.36 -3.21 -28.95
C ARG A 20 -23.27 -3.02 -27.71
N ARG A 21 -22.82 -3.45 -26.52
CA ARG A 21 -23.60 -3.26 -25.27
C ARG A 21 -23.34 -1.91 -24.58
N LEU A 22 -22.25 -1.23 -24.90
CA LEU A 22 -21.95 0.12 -24.39
C LEU A 22 -22.53 1.24 -25.26
N ALA A 23 -22.89 0.96 -26.50
CA ALA A 23 -23.50 1.95 -27.41
C ALA A 23 -25.04 2.04 -27.32
N LEU A 24 -25.71 1.12 -26.63
CA LEU A 24 -27.18 1.11 -26.45
C LEU A 24 -27.66 1.79 -25.16
N GLY A 25 -26.73 2.20 -24.29
CA GLY A 25 -27.05 2.96 -23.07
C GLY A 25 -27.08 4.47 -23.21
N ALA A 26 -26.62 5.04 -24.33
CA ALA A 26 -26.46 6.48 -24.54
C ALA A 26 -27.54 7.13 -25.44
N VAL A 27 -28.51 6.38 -25.91
CA VAL A 27 -29.55 6.89 -26.87
C VAL A 27 -30.95 7.03 -26.24
N ALA A 28 -31.11 6.78 -24.95
CA ALA A 28 -32.42 6.83 -24.29
C ALA A 28 -32.74 8.17 -23.58
N CYS A 29 -31.98 9.25 -23.84
CA CYS A 29 -32.22 10.55 -23.20
C CYS A 29 -32.29 11.70 -24.24
N GLY A 30 -33.05 11.55 -25.31
CA GLY A 30 -33.13 12.54 -26.39
C GLY A 30 -34.43 12.53 -27.19
N GLN A 31 -35.57 12.30 -26.56
CA GLN A 31 -36.89 12.57 -27.23
C GLN A 31 -37.81 13.34 -26.28
N LEU A 32 -37.61 14.64 -26.22
CA LEU A 32 -38.67 15.57 -25.81
C LEU A 32 -39.32 16.15 -27.07
N ARG A 33 -40.54 15.77 -27.24
CA ARG A 33 -41.48 16.06 -28.32
C ARG A 33 -41.57 17.55 -28.64
N GLN A 34 -41.43 17.89 -29.92
CA GLN A 34 -42.00 19.12 -30.52
C GLN A 34 -43.53 19.03 -30.39
N ALA A 35 -44.11 19.84 -29.54
CA ALA A 35 -45.52 20.08 -29.50
C ALA A 35 -45.83 21.32 -30.39
N LYS A 36 -46.65 21.09 -31.43
CA LYS A 36 -47.23 22.09 -32.32
C LYS A 36 -47.98 23.15 -31.51
N ALA A 37 -47.80 24.41 -31.89
CA ALA A 37 -48.62 25.52 -31.45
C ALA A 37 -50.07 25.42 -32.02
N PRO A 38 -51.10 25.66 -31.23
CA PRO A 38 -52.42 25.93 -31.73
C PRO A 38 -52.66 27.45 -31.92
N SER A 39 -53.24 27.77 -33.00
CA SER A 39 -53.72 29.10 -33.44
C SER A 39 -54.80 29.70 -32.55
N HIS A 40 -54.73 31.05 -32.44
CA HIS A 40 -55.77 32.01 -32.11
C HIS A 40 -57.01 31.55 -31.34
N VAL A 41 -57.13 32.03 -30.11
CA VAL A 41 -58.40 32.39 -29.48
C VAL A 41 -58.26 33.80 -28.90
N ARG A 42 -59.12 34.70 -29.38
CA ARG A 42 -59.44 36.04 -28.80
C ARG A 42 -60.18 35.83 -27.49
N GLY A 43 -59.87 36.63 -26.53
CA GLY A 43 -60.91 36.94 -25.55
C GLY A 43 -60.40 37.21 -24.11
N ASN A 44 -60.62 38.45 -23.75
CA ASN A 44 -60.86 39.00 -22.41
C ASN A 44 -59.80 39.11 -21.37
N GLY A 45 -59.46 40.36 -21.13
CA GLY A 45 -58.67 40.80 -20.00
C GLY A 45 -59.37 40.49 -18.68
N THR A 46 -58.53 39.92 -17.79
CA THR A 46 -58.61 40.13 -16.33
C THR A 46 -57.33 39.63 -15.69
N ASN A 47 -56.82 40.44 -14.77
CA ASN A 47 -55.78 40.14 -13.80
C ASN A 47 -54.31 40.46 -14.13
N SER A 48 -54.06 41.76 -14.37
CA SER A 48 -52.71 42.34 -14.24
C SER A 48 -52.23 42.46 -12.79
N LYS A 49 -53.02 42.08 -11.79
CA LYS A 49 -52.66 42.23 -10.34
C LYS A 49 -51.90 41.04 -9.80
N THR A 50 -52.03 39.85 -10.37
CA THR A 50 -51.38 38.60 -9.84
C THR A 50 -49.89 38.49 -10.23
N GLU A 51 -49.54 38.90 -11.47
CA GLU A 51 -48.12 38.87 -11.91
C GLU A 51 -47.25 39.91 -11.19
N VAL A 52 -47.79 41.11 -10.90
CA VAL A 52 -47.05 42.15 -10.19
C VAL A 52 -46.80 41.75 -8.73
N THR A 53 -47.71 40.97 -8.14
CA THR A 53 -47.54 40.49 -6.76
C THR A 53 -46.48 39.40 -6.69
N THR A 54 -46.41 38.49 -7.65
CA THR A 54 -45.42 37.43 -7.68
C THR A 54 -44.00 37.95 -7.92
N MET A 55 -43.86 38.93 -8.81
CA MET A 55 -42.55 39.60 -9.03
C MET A 55 -42.06 40.38 -7.83
N LYS A 56 -42.96 41.09 -7.13
CA LYS A 56 -42.59 41.79 -5.87
C LYS A 56 -42.16 40.84 -4.76
N THR A 57 -42.82 39.68 -4.66
CA THR A 57 -42.46 38.67 -3.64
C THR A 57 -41.10 38.03 -3.92
N ILE A 58 -40.79 37.74 -5.19
CA ILE A 58 -39.48 37.20 -5.61
C ILE A 58 -38.38 38.24 -5.37
N THR A 59 -38.62 39.51 -5.70
CA THR A 59 -37.63 40.59 -5.49
C THR A 59 -37.40 40.85 -4.02
N GLN A 60 -38.42 40.78 -3.16
CA GLN A 60 -38.30 40.92 -1.71
C GLN A 60 -37.55 39.72 -1.07
N LEU A 61 -37.80 38.50 -1.58
CA LEU A 61 -37.01 37.33 -1.16
C LEU A 61 -35.54 37.47 -1.55
N TRP A 62 -35.22 37.95 -2.76
CA TRP A 62 -33.87 38.23 -3.21
C TRP A 62 -33.17 39.32 -2.42
N GLN A 63 -33.88 40.40 -2.09
CA GLN A 63 -33.32 41.49 -1.28
C GLN A 63 -33.10 41.05 0.17
N GLY A 64 -33.90 40.11 0.69
CA GLY A 64 -33.70 39.51 2.02
C GLY A 64 -32.51 38.57 2.05
N LEU A 65 -32.22 37.87 0.97
CA LEU A 65 -31.07 36.94 0.86
C LEU A 65 -29.72 37.64 0.59
N VAL A 66 -29.76 38.76 -0.18
CA VAL A 66 -28.54 39.52 -0.56
C VAL A 66 -28.24 40.68 0.40
N GLY A 67 -29.18 41.02 1.29
CA GLY A 67 -28.96 42.02 2.34
C GLY A 67 -27.87 41.62 3.34
N ARG A 68 -27.17 42.59 3.93
CA ARG A 68 -26.09 42.37 4.91
C ARG A 68 -26.42 41.32 6.01
N ARG A 69 -27.71 41.23 6.41
CA ARG A 69 -28.19 40.23 7.39
C ARG A 69 -28.34 38.82 6.79
N GLY A 70 -28.65 38.69 5.49
CA GLY A 70 -28.70 37.39 4.76
C GLY A 70 -27.32 36.81 4.54
N LEU A 71 -26.35 37.63 4.12
CA LEU A 71 -24.94 37.23 3.96
C LEU A 71 -24.30 36.84 5.31
N ALA A 72 -24.63 37.54 6.38
CA ALA A 72 -24.16 37.19 7.72
C ALA A 72 -24.75 35.84 8.21
N ARG A 73 -26.02 35.57 7.90
CA ARG A 73 -26.67 34.26 8.23
C ARG A 73 -26.12 33.10 7.40
N LEU A 74 -25.85 33.32 6.10
CA LEU A 74 -25.21 32.36 5.25
C LEU A 74 -23.75 32.10 5.70
N GLY A 75 -23.02 33.12 6.08
CA GLY A 75 -21.68 32.99 6.67
C GLY A 75 -21.68 32.20 7.97
N LEU A 76 -22.65 32.49 8.89
CA LEU A 76 -22.80 31.73 10.13
C LEU A 76 -23.23 30.26 9.88
N ALA A 77 -24.12 30.01 8.93
CA ALA A 77 -24.54 28.68 8.58
C ALA A 77 -23.39 27.87 7.92
N ALA A 78 -22.60 28.49 7.05
CA ALA A 78 -21.43 27.89 6.44
C ALA A 78 -20.33 27.62 7.49
N SER A 79 -20.13 28.53 8.43
CA SER A 79 -19.18 28.33 9.55
C SER A 79 -19.63 27.22 10.49
N ALA A 80 -20.92 27.15 10.82
CA ALA A 80 -21.51 26.11 11.66
C ALA A 80 -21.46 24.73 10.97
N PHE A 81 -21.71 24.68 9.66
CA PHE A 81 -21.60 23.45 8.87
C PHE A 81 -20.15 23.00 8.74
N GLY A 82 -19.22 23.92 8.51
CA GLY A 82 -17.77 23.65 8.54
C GLY A 82 -17.32 23.13 9.91
N ALA A 83 -17.73 23.80 11.00
CA ALA A 83 -17.41 23.37 12.37
C ALA A 83 -18.00 21.98 12.70
N ALA A 84 -19.22 21.68 12.22
CA ALA A 84 -19.86 20.37 12.41
C ALA A 84 -19.16 19.27 11.62
N LEU A 85 -18.65 19.53 10.41
CA LEU A 85 -17.84 18.59 9.64
C LEU A 85 -16.50 18.31 10.31
N PHE A 86 -15.86 19.33 10.91
CA PHE A 86 -14.62 19.13 11.67
C PHE A 86 -14.84 18.44 13.02
N ALA A 87 -15.98 18.67 13.69
CA ALA A 87 -16.30 18.03 14.96
C ALA A 87 -16.59 16.52 14.84
N GLN A 88 -17.08 16.05 13.71
CA GLN A 88 -17.29 14.60 13.47
C GLN A 88 -15.98 13.84 13.19
N ALA A 89 -14.94 14.53 12.73
CA ALA A 89 -13.64 13.92 12.47
C ALA A 89 -12.85 13.58 13.75
N ALA A 90 -13.22 14.16 14.89
CA ALA A 90 -12.48 14.01 16.15
C ALA A 90 -12.80 12.75 16.97
N LEU A 91 -13.64 11.84 16.46
CA LEU A 91 -14.19 10.72 17.27
C LEU A 91 -13.77 9.31 16.82
N ALA A 92 -12.87 9.16 15.84
CA ALA A 92 -12.78 7.87 15.21
C ALA A 92 -11.49 7.05 15.44
N VAL A 93 -10.31 7.61 15.39
CA VAL A 93 -9.04 6.85 15.52
C VAL A 93 -7.94 7.77 16.03
N ASN A 94 -7.05 7.28 16.89
CA ASN A 94 -5.86 8.02 17.32
C ASN A 94 -4.79 8.01 16.22
N ASP A 95 -3.96 9.08 16.19
CA ASP A 95 -2.77 9.07 15.35
C ASP A 95 -1.83 7.95 15.80
N LEU A 96 -1.32 7.19 14.84
CA LEU A 96 -0.32 6.18 15.10
C LEU A 96 1.07 6.79 14.91
N PRO A 97 1.85 7.01 15.97
CA PRO A 97 3.22 7.50 15.83
C PRO A 97 4.03 6.60 14.88
N GLY A 98 4.67 7.20 13.86
CA GLY A 98 5.39 6.45 12.83
C GLY A 98 4.53 5.74 11.79
N GLY A 99 3.21 5.86 11.87
CA GLY A 99 2.23 5.35 10.94
C GLY A 99 1.28 6.43 10.41
N PRO A 100 0.17 6.06 9.78
CA PRO A 100 -0.79 7.02 9.25
C PRO A 100 -1.45 7.83 10.37
N ALA A 101 -1.63 9.13 10.11
CA ALA A 101 -2.37 10.05 10.98
C ALA A 101 -3.82 10.19 10.53
N VAL A 102 -4.71 10.56 11.46
CA VAL A 102 -6.12 10.80 11.18
C VAL A 102 -6.27 11.99 10.23
N LEU A 103 -7.06 11.80 9.14
CA LEU A 103 -7.27 12.82 8.10
C LEU A 103 -5.96 13.36 7.48
N GLN A 104 -4.94 12.55 7.40
CA GLN A 104 -3.68 12.92 6.80
C GLN A 104 -3.85 13.34 5.34
N VAL A 105 -3.58 14.60 5.03
CA VAL A 105 -3.67 15.17 3.67
C VAL A 105 -2.30 15.50 3.07
N ASP A 106 -1.23 15.37 3.85
CA ASP A 106 0.15 15.64 3.46
C ASP A 106 1.03 14.40 3.65
N LEU A 107 2.30 14.49 3.28
CA LEU A 107 3.27 13.44 3.49
C LEU A 107 3.43 13.13 4.98
N HIS A 108 3.84 11.90 5.28
CA HIS A 108 4.17 11.49 6.65
C HIS A 108 5.30 12.38 7.21
N PRO A 109 5.26 12.79 8.51
CA PRO A 109 6.35 13.52 9.13
C PRO A 109 7.70 12.82 8.94
N PRO A 110 8.72 13.52 8.40
CA PRO A 110 9.98 12.91 8.04
C PRO A 110 10.80 12.49 9.26
N VAL A 111 11.45 11.34 9.18
CA VAL A 111 12.39 10.84 10.20
C VAL A 111 13.73 10.42 9.59
N SER A 112 13.97 10.80 8.34
CA SER A 112 15.23 10.63 7.64
C SER A 112 15.54 11.86 6.80
N LYS A 113 16.82 12.09 6.49
CA LYS A 113 17.24 13.20 5.60
C LYS A 113 16.62 13.11 4.21
N ILE A 114 16.42 11.91 3.70
CA ILE A 114 15.76 11.73 2.39
C ILE A 114 14.30 12.17 2.46
N ALA A 115 13.57 11.75 3.50
CA ALA A 115 12.19 12.17 3.70
C ALA A 115 12.07 13.69 3.90
N GLU A 116 13.01 14.34 4.62
CA GLU A 116 13.06 15.80 4.76
C GLU A 116 13.24 16.49 3.39
N GLN A 117 14.14 15.97 2.54
CA GLN A 117 14.35 16.51 1.20
C GLN A 117 13.11 16.37 0.32
N GLN A 118 12.41 15.23 0.42
CA GLN A 118 11.16 14.99 -0.30
C GLN A 118 10.05 15.95 0.18
N GLN A 119 9.91 16.13 1.49
CA GLN A 119 8.95 17.08 2.08
C GLN A 119 9.23 18.51 1.63
N TRP A 120 10.50 18.93 1.64
CA TRP A 120 10.89 20.24 1.15
C TRP A 120 10.53 20.43 -0.33
N LEU A 121 10.87 19.44 -1.18
CA LEU A 121 10.56 19.49 -2.62
C LEU A 121 9.05 19.55 -2.85
N HIS A 122 8.28 18.74 -2.12
CA HIS A 122 6.83 18.73 -2.17
C HIS A 122 6.25 20.12 -1.82
N ASN A 123 6.66 20.70 -0.71
CA ASN A 123 6.21 22.02 -0.29
C ASN A 123 6.61 23.13 -1.29
N PHE A 124 7.82 23.05 -1.85
CA PHE A 124 8.27 23.97 -2.90
C PHE A 124 7.35 23.88 -4.11
N MET A 125 7.05 22.68 -4.58
CA MET A 125 6.15 22.46 -5.71
C MET A 125 4.73 22.95 -5.42
N LEU A 126 4.20 22.72 -4.21
CA LEU A 126 2.88 23.22 -3.80
C LEU A 126 2.83 24.76 -3.82
N ILE A 127 3.86 25.45 -3.33
CA ILE A 127 3.94 26.92 -3.36
C ILE A 127 3.94 27.41 -4.81
N VAL A 128 4.73 26.81 -5.69
CA VAL A 128 4.74 27.17 -7.12
C VAL A 128 3.36 26.99 -7.74
N CYS A 129 2.73 25.84 -7.51
CA CYS A 129 1.37 25.56 -7.99
C CYS A 129 0.35 26.57 -7.44
N LEU A 130 0.43 26.92 -6.15
CA LEU A 130 -0.45 27.88 -5.52
C LEU A 130 -0.30 29.29 -6.16
N VAL A 131 0.94 29.73 -6.39
CA VAL A 131 1.20 31.03 -7.04
C VAL A 131 0.61 31.08 -8.46
N ILE A 132 0.82 30.01 -9.23
CA ILE A 132 0.25 29.89 -10.58
C ILE A 132 -1.28 29.87 -10.51
N PHE A 133 -1.86 29.08 -9.61
CA PHE A 133 -3.30 28.98 -9.41
C PHE A 133 -3.92 30.34 -9.08
N VAL A 134 -3.36 31.03 -8.07
CA VAL A 134 -3.86 32.37 -7.65
C VAL A 134 -3.71 33.39 -8.78
N GLY A 135 -2.58 33.36 -9.50
CA GLY A 135 -2.33 34.26 -10.64
C GLY A 135 -3.34 34.06 -11.77
N VAL A 136 -3.48 32.82 -12.22
CA VAL A 136 -4.37 32.48 -13.35
C VAL A 136 -5.84 32.73 -13.00
N PHE A 137 -6.30 32.20 -11.87
CA PHE A 137 -7.70 32.37 -11.44
C PHE A 137 -7.97 33.83 -11.06
N GLY A 138 -7.01 34.54 -10.48
CA GLY A 138 -7.13 35.97 -10.18
C GLY A 138 -7.40 36.80 -11.44
N VAL A 139 -6.59 36.60 -12.49
CA VAL A 139 -6.77 37.27 -13.80
C VAL A 139 -8.11 36.85 -14.44
N MET A 140 -8.45 35.55 -14.38
CA MET A 140 -9.71 35.04 -14.93
C MET A 140 -10.92 35.69 -14.22
N PHE A 141 -10.98 35.69 -12.90
CA PHE A 141 -12.08 36.28 -12.16
C PHE A 141 -12.14 37.80 -12.34
N TYR A 142 -10.97 38.48 -12.31
CA TYR A 142 -10.91 39.90 -12.64
C TYR A 142 -11.54 40.19 -14.02
N SER A 143 -11.18 39.40 -15.03
CA SER A 143 -11.73 39.56 -16.40
C SER A 143 -13.24 39.30 -16.45
N ILE A 144 -13.72 38.24 -15.76
CA ILE A 144 -15.14 37.91 -15.70
C ILE A 144 -15.95 39.06 -15.04
N PHE A 145 -15.47 39.61 -13.95
CA PHE A 145 -16.20 40.67 -13.24
C PHE A 145 -16.05 42.05 -13.90
N ARG A 146 -14.85 42.40 -14.38
CA ARG A 146 -14.54 43.73 -14.90
C ARG A 146 -14.96 43.91 -16.34
N HIS A 147 -14.86 42.86 -17.19
CA HIS A 147 -15.07 42.95 -18.61
C HIS A 147 -16.40 42.31 -19.07
N ARG A 148 -17.32 42.05 -18.15
CA ARG A 148 -18.65 41.48 -18.51
C ARG A 148 -19.47 42.47 -19.34
N LYS A 149 -20.29 41.94 -20.26
CA LYS A 149 -21.17 42.73 -21.13
C LYS A 149 -22.14 43.65 -20.36
N SER A 150 -22.61 43.22 -19.18
CA SER A 150 -23.56 43.98 -18.34
C SER A 150 -22.98 45.29 -17.76
N VAL A 151 -21.67 45.47 -17.76
CA VAL A 151 -21.01 46.74 -17.35
C VAL A 151 -20.64 47.63 -18.57
N GLY A 152 -21.15 47.29 -19.78
CA GLY A 152 -20.92 48.06 -20.99
C GLY A 152 -19.53 47.92 -21.61
N HIS A 153 -18.75 46.95 -21.17
CA HIS A 153 -17.39 46.76 -21.70
C HIS A 153 -17.43 46.30 -23.14
N LYS A 154 -16.61 46.96 -24.00
CA LYS A 154 -16.39 46.56 -25.39
C LYS A 154 -15.14 45.72 -25.48
N ALA A 155 -15.15 44.65 -26.30
CA ALA A 155 -13.99 43.84 -26.56
C ALA A 155 -12.85 44.69 -27.22
N ALA A 156 -11.63 44.41 -26.81
CA ALA A 156 -10.44 45.01 -27.48
C ALA A 156 -10.17 44.31 -28.80
N ASN A 157 -9.57 45.06 -29.74
CA ASN A 157 -9.29 44.58 -31.11
C ASN A 157 -7.86 44.06 -31.28
N PHE A 158 -7.24 43.50 -30.23
CA PHE A 158 -5.97 42.84 -30.35
C PHE A 158 -6.17 41.33 -30.55
N HIS A 159 -5.31 40.71 -31.38
CA HIS A 159 -5.38 39.28 -31.70
C HIS A 159 -4.15 38.50 -31.25
N GLU A 160 -3.02 39.18 -31.04
CA GLU A 160 -1.74 38.57 -30.68
C GLU A 160 -0.90 39.53 -29.84
N SER A 161 0.05 38.99 -29.11
CA SER A 161 1.09 39.76 -28.40
C SER A 161 2.32 38.90 -28.22
N VAL A 162 3.31 39.10 -29.04
CA VAL A 162 4.59 38.34 -29.02
C VAL A 162 5.23 38.38 -27.63
N VAL A 163 5.16 39.51 -26.93
CA VAL A 163 5.70 39.60 -25.55
C VAL A 163 5.02 38.67 -24.59
N VAL A 164 3.69 38.63 -24.60
CA VAL A 164 2.91 37.74 -23.72
C VAL A 164 3.18 36.27 -24.08
N GLU A 165 3.26 35.94 -25.38
CA GLU A 165 3.54 34.59 -25.86
C GLU A 165 4.91 34.09 -25.42
N VAL A 166 5.94 34.95 -25.56
CA VAL A 166 7.29 34.64 -25.06
C VAL A 166 7.30 34.45 -23.54
N VAL A 167 6.64 35.35 -22.80
CA VAL A 167 6.61 35.27 -21.34
C VAL A 167 5.92 33.97 -20.87
N TRP A 168 4.72 33.61 -21.39
CA TRP A 168 4.06 32.40 -20.94
C TRP A 168 4.72 31.10 -21.42
N THR A 169 5.65 31.17 -22.38
CA THR A 169 6.50 30.05 -22.80
C THR A 169 7.74 29.92 -21.91
N VAL A 170 8.47 31.05 -21.73
CA VAL A 170 9.76 31.05 -21.03
C VAL A 170 9.58 30.82 -19.53
N VAL A 171 8.57 31.42 -18.88
CA VAL A 171 8.37 31.29 -17.44
C VAL A 171 8.11 29.85 -17.02
N PRO A 172 7.15 29.10 -17.60
CA PRO A 172 6.95 27.69 -17.27
C PRO A 172 8.20 26.83 -17.58
N PHE A 173 8.90 27.11 -18.67
CA PHE A 173 10.13 26.41 -19.03
C PHE A 173 11.20 26.56 -17.94
N VAL A 174 11.43 27.77 -17.44
CA VAL A 174 12.38 28.03 -16.34
C VAL A 174 11.93 27.33 -15.05
N ILE A 175 10.63 27.38 -14.73
CA ILE A 175 10.07 26.67 -13.56
C ILE A 175 10.38 25.19 -13.64
N VAL A 176 10.11 24.54 -14.78
CA VAL A 176 10.36 23.09 -14.98
C VAL A 176 11.85 22.76 -14.83
N ILE A 177 12.76 23.58 -15.39
CA ILE A 177 14.21 23.35 -15.22
C ILE A 177 14.61 23.44 -13.74
N VAL A 178 14.16 24.46 -13.03
CA VAL A 178 14.49 24.65 -11.61
C VAL A 178 13.97 23.47 -10.77
N MET A 179 12.71 23.08 -10.98
CA MET A 179 12.12 21.92 -10.32
C MET A 179 12.88 20.63 -10.64
N GLY A 180 13.23 20.42 -11.92
CA GLY A 180 13.98 19.26 -12.36
C GLY A 180 15.38 19.18 -11.73
N ALA A 181 16.06 20.31 -11.56
CA ALA A 181 17.37 20.35 -10.90
C ALA A 181 17.30 19.89 -9.42
N PHE A 182 16.34 20.39 -8.66
CA PHE A 182 16.13 19.96 -7.26
C PHE A 182 15.68 18.50 -7.17
N ALA A 183 14.75 18.06 -8.02
CA ALA A 183 14.29 16.69 -8.07
C ALA A 183 15.43 15.71 -8.38
N THR A 184 16.27 16.03 -9.39
CA THR A 184 17.43 15.21 -9.76
C THR A 184 18.40 15.08 -8.61
N ARG A 185 18.69 16.15 -7.86
CA ARG A 185 19.56 16.10 -6.68
C ARG A 185 19.03 15.12 -5.63
N THR A 186 17.74 15.16 -5.34
CA THR A 186 17.09 14.26 -4.38
C THR A 186 17.15 12.81 -4.86
N VAL A 187 16.85 12.56 -6.15
CA VAL A 187 16.91 11.19 -6.73
C VAL A 187 18.33 10.63 -6.68
N VAL A 188 19.36 11.43 -7.00
CA VAL A 188 20.77 10.99 -6.89
C VAL A 188 21.12 10.62 -5.44
N ALA A 189 20.70 11.43 -4.46
CA ALA A 189 20.91 11.11 -3.05
C ALA A 189 20.22 9.81 -2.62
N MET A 190 18.99 9.56 -3.10
CA MET A 190 18.24 8.31 -2.81
C MET A 190 18.92 7.06 -3.40
N LYS A 191 19.70 7.20 -4.48
CA LYS A 191 20.36 6.07 -5.16
C LYS A 191 21.77 5.78 -4.62
N ASP A 192 22.30 6.62 -3.74
CA ASP A 192 23.61 6.36 -3.11
C ASP A 192 23.51 5.34 -1.97
N THR A 193 23.63 4.06 -2.30
CA THR A 193 23.63 2.95 -1.33
C THR A 193 25.04 2.57 -0.84
N THR A 194 26.06 3.38 -1.15
CA THR A 194 27.45 3.12 -0.75
C THR A 194 27.66 3.31 0.76
N ASN A 195 28.69 2.66 1.31
CA ASN A 195 29.07 2.79 2.71
C ASN A 195 27.95 2.56 3.73
N ALA A 196 27.09 1.56 3.46
CA ALA A 196 26.05 1.17 4.40
C ALA A 196 26.66 0.48 5.63
N ASP A 197 26.22 0.88 6.83
CA ASP A 197 26.57 0.25 8.10
C ASP A 197 25.95 -1.14 8.22
N LEU A 198 24.72 -1.29 7.70
CA LEU A 198 23.91 -2.49 7.75
C LEU A 198 23.33 -2.78 6.38
N THR A 199 23.32 -4.04 5.96
CA THR A 199 22.64 -4.48 4.72
C THR A 199 21.68 -5.59 5.06
N ILE A 200 20.39 -5.39 4.69
CA ILE A 200 19.30 -6.32 4.91
C ILE A 200 18.64 -6.62 3.58
N LYS A 201 18.39 -7.88 3.30
CA LYS A 201 17.60 -8.30 2.15
C LYS A 201 16.14 -8.44 2.58
N ALA A 202 15.24 -7.77 1.86
CA ALA A 202 13.80 -7.90 1.98
C ALA A 202 13.26 -8.68 0.78
N THR A 203 12.72 -9.85 1.02
CA THR A 203 12.12 -10.71 -0.02
C THR A 203 10.61 -10.68 0.11
N GLY A 204 9.91 -10.25 -0.94
CA GLY A 204 8.46 -10.29 -1.03
C GLY A 204 7.94 -11.68 -1.35
N TYR A 205 6.89 -12.08 -0.66
CA TYR A 205 6.12 -13.30 -0.91
C TYR A 205 4.62 -12.97 -0.87
N GLN A 206 3.80 -13.76 -1.47
CA GLN A 206 2.34 -13.68 -1.33
C GLN A 206 1.90 -14.40 -0.05
N TRP A 207 1.58 -13.74 1.08
CA TRP A 207 1.61 -12.29 1.33
C TRP A 207 2.32 -12.07 2.66
N LYS A 208 3.62 -11.86 2.62
CA LYS A 208 4.52 -11.65 3.77
C LYS A 208 5.86 -11.11 3.30
N TRP A 209 6.67 -10.66 4.24
CA TRP A 209 8.06 -10.29 3.97
C TRP A 209 9.03 -11.27 4.61
N GLY A 210 10.14 -11.58 3.94
CA GLY A 210 11.28 -12.27 4.52
C GLY A 210 12.43 -11.29 4.67
N TYR A 211 13.06 -11.27 5.82
CA TYR A 211 14.22 -10.43 6.09
C TYR A 211 15.44 -11.29 6.38
N ASP A 212 16.55 -11.01 5.68
CA ASP A 212 17.85 -11.65 5.90
C ASP A 212 18.90 -10.55 6.14
N TYR A 213 19.54 -10.53 7.28
CA TYR A 213 20.63 -9.61 7.60
C TYR A 213 21.93 -10.13 6.97
N ILE A 214 22.40 -9.44 5.91
CA ILE A 214 23.49 -9.92 5.06
C ILE A 214 24.84 -9.37 5.51
N LYS A 215 24.86 -8.14 6.04
CA LYS A 215 26.11 -7.47 6.45
C LYS A 215 25.87 -6.54 7.62
N GLY A 216 26.87 -6.47 8.50
CA GLY A 216 26.87 -5.60 9.68
C GLY A 216 26.49 -6.34 10.94
N GLU A 217 26.25 -5.60 12.02
CA GLU A 217 25.80 -6.19 13.28
C GLU A 217 24.42 -6.85 13.07
N GLY A 218 24.30 -8.13 13.40
CA GLY A 218 23.13 -8.94 13.11
C GLY A 218 23.28 -9.87 11.92
N GLU A 219 24.43 -9.87 11.22
CA GLU A 219 24.69 -10.77 10.10
C GLU A 219 24.36 -12.23 10.45
N GLY A 220 23.64 -12.90 9.53
CA GLY A 220 23.17 -14.28 9.68
C GLY A 220 21.78 -14.40 10.31
N ILE A 221 21.18 -13.32 10.84
CA ILE A 221 19.81 -13.35 11.34
C ILE A 221 18.86 -13.34 10.12
N GLY A 222 17.88 -14.26 10.11
CA GLY A 222 16.85 -14.31 9.09
C GLY A 222 15.51 -14.77 9.66
N PHE A 223 14.39 -14.13 9.21
CA PHE A 223 13.05 -14.49 9.65
C PHE A 223 11.98 -14.05 8.64
N LEU A 224 10.78 -14.59 8.80
CA LEU A 224 9.58 -14.11 8.11
C LEU A 224 8.83 -13.12 9.00
N SER A 225 8.20 -12.14 8.36
CA SER A 225 7.35 -11.13 8.97
C SER A 225 5.97 -11.22 8.34
N THR A 226 4.97 -11.59 9.13
CA THR A 226 3.59 -11.77 8.68
C THR A 226 2.66 -10.87 9.46
N LEU A 227 1.49 -10.56 8.90
CA LEU A 227 0.45 -9.86 9.63
C LEU A 227 0.11 -10.62 10.92
N ASP A 228 -0.05 -9.90 12.01
CA ASP A 228 -0.48 -10.44 13.30
C ASP A 228 -1.71 -11.35 13.14
N VAL A 229 -1.63 -12.56 13.71
CA VAL A 229 -2.67 -13.59 13.54
C VAL A 229 -4.02 -13.13 14.07
N THR A 230 -4.03 -12.44 15.21
CA THR A 230 -5.28 -11.92 15.82
C THR A 230 -5.94 -10.91 14.90
N GLN A 231 -5.17 -9.95 14.37
CA GLN A 231 -5.70 -8.94 13.42
C GLN A 231 -6.19 -9.59 12.13
N ARG A 232 -5.55 -10.66 11.67
CA ARG A 232 -6.01 -11.42 10.50
C ARG A 232 -7.35 -12.13 10.78
N GLU A 233 -7.48 -12.78 11.91
CA GLU A 233 -8.71 -13.48 12.30
C GLU A 233 -9.87 -12.50 12.48
N GLU A 234 -9.64 -11.37 13.15
CA GLU A 234 -10.63 -10.30 13.30
C GLU A 234 -11.08 -9.74 11.95
N SER A 235 -10.13 -9.48 11.06
CA SER A 235 -10.44 -9.00 9.69
C SER A 235 -11.28 -10.02 8.93
N ASN A 236 -10.94 -11.31 9.01
CA ASN A 236 -11.67 -12.37 8.33
C ASN A 236 -13.08 -12.56 8.91
N SER A 237 -13.29 -12.26 10.19
CA SER A 237 -14.61 -12.32 10.83
C SER A 237 -15.58 -11.24 10.35
N GLY A 238 -15.08 -10.21 9.64
CA GLY A 238 -15.85 -9.04 9.24
C GLY A 238 -16.25 -8.12 10.40
N LYS A 239 -15.69 -8.34 11.59
CA LYS A 239 -15.92 -7.55 12.81
C LYS A 239 -14.58 -7.17 13.45
N PRO A 240 -13.77 -6.34 12.77
CA PRO A 240 -12.48 -5.95 13.30
C PRO A 240 -12.66 -5.11 14.57
N THR A 241 -11.86 -5.41 15.59
CA THR A 241 -11.74 -4.56 16.78
C THR A 241 -10.99 -3.29 16.39
N PRO A 242 -11.50 -2.08 16.70
CA PRO A 242 -10.77 -0.85 16.46
C PRO A 242 -9.47 -0.83 17.26
N VAL A 243 -8.34 -0.85 16.56
CA VAL A 243 -6.99 -0.70 17.14
C VAL A 243 -6.19 0.27 16.28
N ASP A 244 -5.30 1.03 16.91
CA ASP A 244 -4.57 2.11 16.23
C ASP A 244 -3.66 1.60 15.07
N ASN A 245 -3.17 0.37 15.19
CA ASN A 245 -2.29 -0.27 14.19
C ASN A 245 -2.99 -1.40 13.40
N TYR A 246 -4.29 -1.27 13.15
CA TYR A 246 -5.05 -2.27 12.39
C TYR A 246 -4.45 -2.55 11.01
N LEU A 247 -4.19 -3.83 10.72
CA LEU A 247 -3.50 -4.35 9.53
C LEU A 247 -2.06 -3.82 9.34
N LEU A 248 -1.43 -3.28 10.39
CA LEU A 248 -0.04 -2.80 10.36
C LEU A 248 0.87 -3.57 11.32
N LYS A 249 0.30 -4.25 12.34
CA LYS A 249 1.06 -5.06 13.28
C LYS A 249 1.52 -6.36 12.63
N VAL A 250 2.78 -6.71 12.86
CA VAL A 250 3.37 -7.98 12.42
C VAL A 250 3.84 -8.81 13.63
N ASP A 251 4.02 -10.10 13.40
CA ASP A 251 4.61 -11.04 14.37
C ASP A 251 6.09 -10.74 14.65
N ASN A 252 6.87 -10.48 13.60
CA ASN A 252 8.31 -10.22 13.67
C ASN A 252 8.68 -8.90 12.95
N PRO A 253 8.80 -7.78 13.66
CA PRO A 253 9.21 -6.51 13.05
C PRO A 253 10.66 -6.54 12.58
N LEU A 254 10.95 -5.80 11.51
CA LEU A 254 12.32 -5.51 11.09
C LEU A 254 12.96 -4.57 12.12
N VAL A 255 14.10 -4.95 12.71
CA VAL A 255 14.77 -4.16 13.75
C VAL A 255 16.06 -3.55 13.21
N VAL A 256 16.25 -2.24 13.41
CA VAL A 256 17.43 -1.50 12.95
C VAL A 256 17.92 -0.51 14.01
N PRO A 257 19.20 -0.17 14.05
CA PRO A 257 19.72 0.85 14.95
C PRO A 257 19.45 2.27 14.42
N VAL A 258 19.26 3.23 15.34
CA VAL A 258 19.15 4.65 15.02
C VAL A 258 20.48 5.19 14.47
N ASP A 259 20.41 6.23 13.63
CA ASP A 259 21.56 6.95 13.03
C ASP A 259 22.54 6.10 12.19
N LYS A 260 22.14 4.89 11.82
CA LYS A 260 22.92 4.02 10.92
C LYS A 260 22.34 4.01 9.52
N LYS A 261 23.23 3.98 8.52
CA LYS A 261 22.83 3.84 7.12
C LYS A 261 22.47 2.39 6.84
N VAL A 262 21.19 2.12 6.67
CA VAL A 262 20.65 0.79 6.39
C VAL A 262 20.36 0.68 4.91
N ARG A 263 21.05 -0.22 4.23
CA ARG A 263 20.77 -0.60 2.85
C ARG A 263 19.76 -1.74 2.84
N ILE A 264 18.66 -1.55 2.13
CA ILE A 264 17.65 -2.59 1.90
C ILE A 264 17.81 -3.09 0.47
N ILE A 265 18.12 -4.36 0.32
CA ILE A 265 18.12 -5.08 -0.96
C ILE A 265 16.75 -5.72 -1.12
N THR A 266 16.04 -5.41 -2.20
CA THR A 266 14.70 -5.95 -2.46
C THR A 266 14.70 -6.95 -3.60
N THR A 267 13.95 -8.02 -3.44
CA THR A 267 13.61 -9.02 -4.46
C THR A 267 12.26 -9.66 -4.11
N ALA A 268 11.71 -10.46 -4.99
CA ALA A 268 10.52 -11.24 -4.71
C ALA A 268 10.67 -12.68 -5.18
N ASN A 269 9.90 -13.58 -4.58
CA ASN A 269 9.94 -15.00 -4.89
C ASN A 269 8.83 -15.44 -5.86
N ASP A 270 7.78 -14.63 -6.03
CA ASP A 270 6.56 -14.99 -6.75
C ASP A 270 6.09 -13.90 -7.73
N VAL A 271 5.54 -12.80 -7.23
CA VAL A 271 5.04 -11.67 -8.03
C VAL A 271 5.78 -10.40 -7.66
N ILE A 272 5.49 -9.28 -8.33
CA ILE A 272 6.06 -7.99 -7.96
C ILE A 272 5.37 -7.50 -6.69
N HIS A 273 6.19 -7.05 -5.73
CA HIS A 273 5.81 -6.33 -4.52
C HIS A 273 6.59 -5.01 -4.47
N ALA A 274 6.29 -4.13 -3.52
CA ALA A 274 7.13 -2.96 -3.24
C ALA A 274 7.26 -2.74 -1.74
N TRP A 275 8.49 -2.61 -1.28
CA TRP A 275 8.81 -2.29 0.10
C TRP A 275 8.77 -0.77 0.29
N MET A 276 7.80 -0.28 1.08
CA MET A 276 7.58 1.15 1.29
C MET A 276 7.39 1.48 2.76
N VAL A 277 8.17 2.46 3.26
CA VAL A 277 8.00 3.07 4.58
C VAL A 277 7.98 4.59 4.42
N PRO A 278 6.80 5.22 4.48
CA PRO A 278 6.64 6.65 4.22
C PRO A 278 7.49 7.55 5.11
N ALA A 279 7.60 7.23 6.42
CA ALA A 279 8.39 7.98 7.38
C ALA A 279 9.89 8.10 7.00
N PHE A 280 10.42 7.10 6.28
CA PHE A 280 11.81 7.12 5.81
C PHE A 280 11.96 7.71 4.40
N GLY A 281 10.86 8.00 3.71
CA GLY A 281 10.86 8.48 2.34
C GLY A 281 11.32 7.43 1.32
N VAL A 282 11.12 6.14 1.58
CA VAL A 282 11.59 5.05 0.71
C VAL A 282 10.43 4.23 0.16
N LYS A 283 10.51 3.96 -1.14
CA LYS A 283 9.72 2.93 -1.86
C LYS A 283 10.67 2.26 -2.86
N GLN A 284 10.73 0.94 -2.81
CA GLN A 284 11.52 0.16 -3.76
C GLN A 284 10.78 -1.11 -4.14
N ASP A 285 10.60 -1.32 -5.44
CA ASP A 285 9.95 -2.51 -5.96
C ASP A 285 10.82 -3.74 -5.72
N ALA A 286 10.15 -4.83 -5.35
CA ALA A 286 10.70 -6.16 -5.16
C ALA A 286 10.21 -7.04 -6.31
N ILE A 287 11.09 -7.28 -7.29
CA ILE A 287 10.73 -7.90 -8.58
C ILE A 287 11.35 -9.30 -8.63
N PRO A 288 10.58 -10.36 -9.00
CA PRO A 288 11.12 -11.70 -9.17
C PRO A 288 12.27 -11.74 -10.19
N GLY A 289 13.37 -12.40 -9.83
CA GLY A 289 14.54 -12.52 -10.68
C GLY A 289 15.41 -11.26 -10.79
N PHE A 290 15.03 -10.16 -10.14
CA PHE A 290 15.82 -8.93 -10.09
C PHE A 290 16.22 -8.58 -8.67
N VAL A 291 17.36 -7.94 -8.53
CA VAL A 291 17.84 -7.36 -7.28
C VAL A 291 17.83 -5.84 -7.43
N ARG A 292 17.11 -5.18 -6.53
CA ARG A 292 17.05 -3.73 -6.41
C ARG A 292 17.53 -3.33 -5.04
N ASP A 293 17.91 -2.09 -4.85
CA ASP A 293 18.28 -1.58 -3.55
C ASP A 293 17.84 -0.14 -3.32
N THR A 294 17.69 0.18 -2.07
CA THR A 294 17.44 1.51 -1.53
C THR A 294 18.13 1.62 -0.18
N TRP A 295 18.08 2.78 0.44
CA TRP A 295 18.65 2.97 1.76
C TRP A 295 17.85 4.02 2.54
N PHE A 296 17.99 3.96 3.85
CA PHE A 296 17.53 5.01 4.76
C PHE A 296 18.47 5.13 5.96
N ARG A 297 18.35 6.24 6.67
CA ARG A 297 18.94 6.45 7.99
C ARG A 297 17.86 7.06 8.87
N ALA A 298 17.33 6.27 9.78
CA ALA A 298 16.34 6.75 10.74
C ALA A 298 17.05 7.56 11.84
N GLU A 299 16.64 8.81 12.05
CA GLU A 299 17.25 9.75 13.00
C GLU A 299 16.56 9.74 14.37
N LYS A 300 15.46 8.97 14.51
CA LYS A 300 14.70 8.86 15.76
C LYS A 300 14.35 7.41 16.03
N THR A 301 14.46 7.00 17.29
CA THR A 301 13.97 5.69 17.74
C THR A 301 12.44 5.67 17.72
N GLY A 302 11.85 4.48 17.57
CA GLY A 302 10.41 4.29 17.55
C GLY A 302 9.97 3.18 16.60
N ASP A 303 8.67 3.04 16.47
CA ASP A 303 8.03 2.08 15.58
C ASP A 303 7.54 2.82 14.33
N TYR A 304 7.89 2.31 13.15
CA TYR A 304 7.55 2.91 11.86
C TYR A 304 6.86 1.89 10.99
N TYR A 305 5.78 2.32 10.33
CA TYR A 305 4.90 1.43 9.60
C TYR A 305 4.90 1.75 8.11
N GLY A 306 4.77 0.69 7.35
CA GLY A 306 4.66 0.74 5.90
C GLY A 306 3.80 -0.40 5.39
N GLN A 307 3.64 -0.45 4.09
CA GLN A 307 2.80 -1.45 3.43
C GLN A 307 3.44 -1.85 2.10
N CYS A 308 3.03 -3.01 1.59
CA CYS A 308 3.30 -3.34 0.20
C CYS A 308 2.67 -2.27 -0.71
N ALA A 309 3.45 -1.69 -1.61
CA ALA A 309 3.04 -0.57 -2.46
C ALA A 309 2.99 -0.93 -3.96
N GLU A 310 2.93 -2.25 -4.28
CA GLU A 310 2.69 -2.76 -5.63
C GLU A 310 1.64 -3.87 -5.55
N LEU A 311 0.60 -3.78 -6.39
CA LEU A 311 -0.52 -4.72 -6.35
C LEU A 311 -0.03 -6.16 -6.61
N CYS A 312 -0.10 -7.01 -5.59
CA CYS A 312 0.47 -8.35 -5.57
C CYS A 312 -0.57 -9.48 -5.40
N GLY A 313 -1.84 -9.19 -5.54
CA GLY A 313 -2.93 -10.17 -5.46
C GLY A 313 -3.97 -9.86 -4.38
N LYS A 314 -4.79 -10.85 -4.03
CA LYS A 314 -5.98 -10.67 -3.18
C LYS A 314 -5.69 -10.20 -1.76
N GLU A 315 -4.51 -10.50 -1.22
CA GLU A 315 -4.12 -10.14 0.14
C GLU A 315 -3.03 -9.05 0.17
N HIS A 316 -3.00 -8.23 -0.87
CA HIS A 316 -2.06 -7.11 -0.99
C HIS A 316 -2.03 -6.20 0.26
N ALA A 317 -3.17 -5.92 0.88
CA ALA A 317 -3.26 -5.12 2.11
C ALA A 317 -2.86 -5.88 3.39
N TYR A 318 -2.62 -7.20 3.32
CA TYR A 318 -2.36 -8.07 4.47
C TYR A 318 -0.88 -8.45 4.61
N MET A 319 0.03 -7.69 4.00
CA MET A 319 1.48 -7.84 4.15
C MET A 319 2.14 -6.50 4.53
N PRO A 320 1.86 -6.02 5.74
CA PRO A 320 2.42 -4.77 6.24
C PRO A 320 3.92 -4.87 6.49
N ILE A 321 4.53 -3.70 6.66
CA ILE A 321 5.93 -3.54 7.04
C ILE A 321 5.95 -2.80 8.37
N HIS A 322 6.61 -3.39 9.37
CA HIS A 322 6.84 -2.75 10.65
C HIS A 322 8.35 -2.71 10.90
N VAL A 323 8.89 -1.51 11.02
CA VAL A 323 10.31 -1.28 11.31
C VAL A 323 10.44 -0.69 12.70
N LYS A 324 11.15 -1.39 13.56
CA LYS A 324 11.48 -0.94 14.91
C LYS A 324 12.88 -0.36 14.94
N VAL A 325 12.99 0.93 15.19
CA VAL A 325 14.26 1.65 15.31
C VAL A 325 14.65 1.71 16.78
N LEU A 326 15.75 1.07 17.13
CA LEU A 326 16.22 1.00 18.51
C LEU A 326 17.46 1.88 18.74
N SER A 327 17.75 2.18 20.01
CA SER A 327 19.07 2.72 20.38
C SER A 327 20.16 1.71 20.01
N ALA A 328 21.41 2.16 19.87
CA ALA A 328 22.52 1.26 19.55
C ALA A 328 22.67 0.12 20.60
N ALA A 329 22.50 0.43 21.88
CA ALA A 329 22.62 -0.55 22.95
C ALA A 329 21.48 -1.59 22.92
N ASP A 330 20.23 -1.14 22.71
CA ASP A 330 19.06 -2.02 22.61
C ASP A 330 19.13 -2.90 21.36
N TYR A 331 19.64 -2.35 20.26
CA TYR A 331 19.87 -3.11 19.03
C TYR A 331 20.89 -4.23 19.24
N THR A 332 22.03 -3.94 19.85
CA THR A 332 23.04 -4.96 20.19
C THR A 332 22.45 -6.03 21.11
N THR A 333 21.63 -5.63 22.08
CA THR A 333 20.94 -6.57 22.98
C THR A 333 19.98 -7.47 22.20
N TRP A 334 19.20 -6.89 21.28
CA TRP A 334 18.31 -7.64 20.40
C TRP A 334 19.08 -8.62 19.51
N VAL A 335 20.17 -8.21 18.88
CA VAL A 335 21.04 -9.07 18.04
C VAL A 335 21.56 -10.26 18.85
N ASN A 336 22.08 -10.01 20.04
CA ASN A 336 22.59 -11.06 20.91
C ASN A 336 21.49 -12.05 21.34
N THR A 337 20.30 -11.54 21.61
CA THR A 337 19.12 -12.37 21.94
C THR A 337 18.72 -13.24 20.75
N GLN A 338 18.66 -12.68 19.54
CA GLN A 338 18.35 -13.47 18.34
C GLN A 338 19.42 -14.54 18.07
N LYS A 339 20.70 -14.17 18.10
CA LYS A 339 21.80 -15.13 17.90
C LYS A 339 21.79 -16.24 18.96
N LYS A 340 21.52 -15.90 20.23
CA LYS A 340 21.40 -16.89 21.30
C LYS A 340 20.20 -17.83 21.07
N ALA A 341 19.06 -17.28 20.65
CA ALA A 341 17.89 -18.09 20.30
C ALA A 341 18.18 -19.02 19.11
N MET A 342 18.82 -18.50 18.06
CA MET A 342 19.24 -19.30 16.91
C MET A 342 20.24 -20.39 17.31
N ALA A 343 21.23 -20.07 18.16
CA ALA A 343 22.19 -21.05 18.66
C ALA A 343 21.53 -22.13 19.54
N ALA A 344 20.54 -21.74 20.34
CA ALA A 344 19.74 -22.71 21.14
C ALA A 344 18.87 -23.61 20.26
N LEU A 345 18.50 -23.12 19.06
CA LEU A 345 17.76 -23.89 18.05
C LEU A 345 18.68 -24.74 17.17
N ALA A 346 19.97 -24.40 17.08
CA ALA A 346 21.01 -25.19 16.42
C ALA A 346 21.36 -26.40 17.30
N ASP A 347 20.39 -27.27 17.54
CA ASP A 347 20.59 -28.54 18.20
C ASP A 347 21.52 -29.40 17.33
N ASP A 348 22.29 -30.28 18.01
CA ASP A 348 23.06 -31.29 17.31
C ASP A 348 22.14 -32.15 16.42
N PRO A 349 22.28 -32.05 15.10
CA PRO A 349 21.41 -32.79 14.18
C PRO A 349 21.64 -34.31 14.23
N SER A 350 22.67 -34.78 14.91
CA SER A 350 22.91 -36.20 15.18
C SER A 350 22.13 -36.76 16.36
N LYS A 351 21.58 -35.86 17.20
CA LYS A 351 20.77 -36.26 18.35
C LYS A 351 19.46 -36.92 17.92
N VAL A 352 19.16 -38.10 18.44
CA VAL A 352 17.87 -38.76 18.26
C VAL A 352 16.87 -38.19 19.28
N TRP A 353 15.78 -37.64 18.78
CA TRP A 353 14.73 -37.04 19.57
C TRP A 353 13.57 -37.99 19.81
N ALA A 354 12.98 -37.93 20.99
CA ALA A 354 11.74 -38.62 21.27
C ALA A 354 10.59 -37.96 20.47
N GLN A 355 9.63 -38.76 20.04
CA GLN A 355 8.45 -38.28 19.28
C GLN A 355 7.69 -37.18 20.05
N ALA A 356 7.50 -37.35 21.36
CA ALA A 356 6.77 -36.38 22.20
C ALA A 356 7.44 -34.99 22.20
N ASP A 357 8.78 -34.95 22.26
CA ASP A 357 9.55 -33.70 22.24
C ASP A 357 9.47 -33.02 20.87
N LEU A 358 9.57 -33.80 19.78
CA LEU A 358 9.39 -33.30 18.42
C LEU A 358 7.96 -32.80 18.18
N MET A 359 6.94 -33.47 18.72
CA MET A 359 5.55 -33.02 18.63
C MET A 359 5.36 -31.67 19.32
N THR A 360 5.83 -31.53 20.58
CA THR A 360 5.72 -30.28 21.34
C THR A 360 6.47 -29.11 20.65
N ARG A 361 7.64 -29.38 20.12
CA ARG A 361 8.44 -28.38 19.41
C ARG A 361 7.80 -28.07 18.06
N GLY A 362 7.34 -29.09 17.36
CA GLY A 362 6.71 -28.96 16.04
C GLY A 362 5.42 -28.15 16.07
N GLU A 363 4.60 -28.28 17.11
CA GLU A 363 3.42 -27.45 17.34
C GLU A 363 3.78 -25.96 17.44
N LYS A 364 4.81 -25.61 18.21
CA LYS A 364 5.30 -24.23 18.32
C LYS A 364 5.77 -23.69 16.97
N VAL A 365 6.59 -24.48 16.26
CA VAL A 365 7.09 -24.09 14.93
C VAL A 365 5.94 -23.95 13.94
N PHE A 366 4.97 -24.87 13.97
CA PHE A 366 3.79 -24.82 13.10
C PHE A 366 2.96 -23.57 13.34
N THR A 367 2.65 -23.29 14.60
CA THR A 367 1.86 -22.12 15.00
C THR A 367 2.53 -20.82 14.57
N ALA A 368 3.84 -20.70 14.79
CA ALA A 368 4.60 -19.50 14.46
C ALA A 368 4.80 -19.29 12.95
N ASN A 369 4.96 -20.35 12.16
CA ASN A 369 5.48 -20.21 10.78
C ASN A 369 4.54 -20.76 9.70
N CYS A 370 3.66 -21.70 10.02
CA CYS A 370 2.88 -22.48 9.04
C CYS A 370 1.38 -22.19 9.11
N ALA A 371 0.85 -21.99 10.33
CA ALA A 371 -0.58 -21.87 10.60
C ALA A 371 -1.21 -20.69 9.85
N VAL A 372 -0.49 -19.59 9.64
CA VAL A 372 -0.97 -18.41 8.91
C VAL A 372 -1.45 -18.74 7.50
N CYS A 373 -0.80 -19.70 6.82
CA CYS A 373 -1.18 -20.12 5.48
C CYS A 373 -2.03 -21.40 5.49
N HIS A 374 -1.68 -22.36 6.36
CA HIS A 374 -2.29 -23.69 6.37
C HIS A 374 -3.47 -23.85 7.35
N GLY A 375 -3.81 -22.78 8.11
CA GLY A 375 -4.82 -22.80 9.16
C GLY A 375 -4.30 -23.45 10.44
N ALA A 376 -4.81 -23.00 11.61
CA ALA A 376 -4.36 -23.48 12.92
C ALA A 376 -4.58 -25.00 13.14
N GLN A 377 -5.58 -25.58 12.47
CA GLN A 377 -5.90 -27.01 12.49
C GLN A 377 -5.47 -27.72 11.20
N GLY A 378 -4.57 -27.13 10.42
CA GLY A 378 -4.16 -27.70 9.14
C GLY A 378 -5.26 -27.79 8.07
N GLN A 379 -6.38 -27.13 8.29
CA GLN A 379 -7.57 -27.16 7.42
C GLN A 379 -7.36 -26.48 6.07
N GLY A 380 -6.25 -25.77 5.89
CA GLY A 380 -5.97 -24.97 4.70
C GLY A 380 -6.46 -23.53 4.85
N GLY A 381 -6.20 -22.74 3.84
CA GLY A 381 -6.55 -21.33 3.74
C GLY A 381 -5.92 -20.77 2.47
N VAL A 382 -4.96 -19.88 2.60
CA VAL A 382 -4.09 -19.45 1.50
C VAL A 382 -3.23 -20.62 1.02
N GLY A 383 -2.68 -21.39 1.97
CA GLY A 383 -1.95 -22.63 1.72
C GLY A 383 -2.88 -23.83 1.58
N LYS A 384 -2.36 -24.88 0.96
CA LYS A 384 -3.10 -26.15 0.83
C LYS A 384 -3.40 -26.75 2.20
N ARG A 385 -4.54 -27.45 2.30
CA ARG A 385 -4.90 -28.26 3.46
C ARG A 385 -3.79 -29.29 3.76
N LEU A 386 -3.40 -29.43 5.02
CA LEU A 386 -2.44 -30.42 5.51
C LEU A 386 -3.14 -31.57 6.23
N ASP A 387 -4.25 -31.32 6.90
CA ASP A 387 -5.08 -32.32 7.53
C ASP A 387 -5.67 -33.27 6.46
N GLY A 388 -5.38 -34.57 6.54
CA GLY A 388 -5.77 -35.56 5.54
C GLY A 388 -5.04 -35.46 4.19
N SER A 389 -3.98 -34.65 4.09
CA SER A 389 -3.25 -34.43 2.83
C SER A 389 -2.46 -35.67 2.39
N PRO A 390 -2.52 -36.05 1.11
CA PRO A 390 -1.76 -37.20 0.59
C PRO A 390 -0.25 -37.10 0.81
N ILE A 391 0.34 -35.90 0.67
CA ILE A 391 1.78 -35.71 0.88
C ILE A 391 2.18 -35.83 2.35
N VAL A 392 1.30 -35.44 3.27
CA VAL A 392 1.51 -35.57 4.71
C VAL A 392 1.37 -37.04 5.15
N GLN A 393 0.46 -37.77 4.55
CA GLN A 393 0.20 -39.19 4.85
C GLN A 393 1.10 -40.16 4.07
N ASP A 394 1.92 -39.65 3.13
CA ASP A 394 2.81 -40.50 2.33
C ASP A 394 3.80 -41.25 3.22
N ALA A 395 4.00 -42.53 2.94
CA ALA A 395 4.95 -43.38 3.63
C ALA A 395 6.41 -42.90 3.42
N ASP A 396 6.70 -42.29 2.26
CA ASP A 396 7.99 -41.69 2.01
C ASP A 396 8.05 -40.27 2.60
N LYS A 397 8.64 -40.18 3.79
CA LYS A 397 8.82 -38.91 4.50
C LYS A 397 9.67 -37.86 3.74
N ASN A 398 10.53 -38.32 2.79
CA ASN A 398 11.39 -37.44 2.03
C ASN A 398 10.62 -36.48 1.14
N LYS A 399 9.46 -36.87 0.63
CA LYS A 399 8.59 -35.99 -0.18
C LYS A 399 8.17 -34.74 0.59
N GLN A 400 7.76 -34.90 1.83
CA GLN A 400 7.39 -33.75 2.68
C GLN A 400 8.62 -32.97 3.11
N ILE A 401 9.74 -33.64 3.44
CA ILE A 401 11.00 -32.97 3.78
C ILE A 401 11.47 -32.08 2.63
N GLN A 402 11.50 -32.59 1.39
CA GLN A 402 11.88 -31.81 0.21
C GLN A 402 10.93 -30.63 -0.03
N THR A 403 9.63 -30.83 0.19
CA THR A 403 8.65 -29.75 0.06
C THR A 403 8.90 -28.63 1.07
N VAL A 404 9.23 -28.96 2.31
CA VAL A 404 9.52 -27.95 3.34
C VAL A 404 10.87 -27.28 3.07
N LEU A 405 11.90 -28.05 2.73
CA LEU A 405 13.23 -27.51 2.45
C LEU A 405 13.23 -26.53 1.27
N ASN A 406 12.62 -26.92 0.16
CA ASN A 406 12.76 -26.22 -1.12
C ASN A 406 11.56 -25.33 -1.47
N GLY A 407 10.47 -25.42 -0.68
CA GLY A 407 9.22 -24.74 -0.99
C GLY A 407 8.42 -25.47 -2.08
N ALA A 408 7.30 -24.90 -2.48
CA ALA A 408 6.40 -25.45 -3.48
C ALA A 408 5.61 -24.38 -4.23
N ASN A 409 4.97 -24.77 -5.36
CA ASN A 409 4.05 -23.95 -6.14
C ASN A 409 4.69 -22.61 -6.58
N ASN A 410 5.86 -22.66 -7.21
CA ASN A 410 6.58 -21.46 -7.68
C ASN A 410 6.77 -20.41 -6.57
N GLY A 411 7.07 -20.88 -5.33
CA GLY A 411 7.38 -20.01 -4.21
C GLY A 411 6.18 -19.56 -3.38
N GLN A 412 4.95 -19.94 -3.72
CA GLN A 412 3.80 -19.69 -2.84
C GLN A 412 4.01 -20.30 -1.45
N MET A 413 4.59 -21.48 -1.38
CA MET A 413 5.18 -22.01 -0.16
C MET A 413 6.69 -21.71 -0.19
N PRO A 414 7.21 -20.85 0.69
CA PRO A 414 8.63 -20.51 0.69
C PRO A 414 9.50 -21.70 1.07
N ALA A 415 10.74 -21.71 0.59
CA ALA A 415 11.77 -22.60 1.07
C ALA A 415 12.14 -22.26 2.52
N TRP A 416 12.26 -23.29 3.36
CA TRP A 416 12.61 -23.17 4.77
C TRP A 416 14.05 -23.56 5.07
N LYS A 417 14.78 -24.09 4.10
CA LYS A 417 16.22 -24.36 4.20
C LYS A 417 16.96 -23.08 4.59
N GLY A 418 17.72 -23.13 5.71
CA GLY A 418 18.45 -21.99 6.25
C GLY A 418 17.59 -20.95 6.99
N LYS A 419 16.27 -21.17 7.12
CA LYS A 419 15.37 -20.33 7.93
C LYS A 419 14.85 -21.01 9.19
N LEU A 420 14.70 -22.32 9.12
CA LEU A 420 14.48 -23.20 10.26
C LEU A 420 15.66 -24.15 10.37
N SER A 421 16.02 -24.52 11.62
CA SER A 421 17.01 -25.56 11.84
C SER A 421 16.50 -26.93 11.39
N GLU A 422 17.41 -27.85 11.14
CA GLU A 422 17.08 -29.24 10.78
C GLU A 422 16.17 -29.89 11.82
N THR A 423 16.38 -29.57 13.10
CA THR A 423 15.53 -30.04 14.20
C THR A 423 14.13 -29.44 14.15
N GLU A 424 13.99 -28.16 13.80
CA GLU A 424 12.69 -27.53 13.66
C GLU A 424 11.92 -28.06 12.46
N ILE A 425 12.61 -28.28 11.33
CA ILE A 425 12.01 -28.90 10.14
C ILE A 425 11.55 -30.34 10.47
N ALA A 426 12.39 -31.11 11.14
CA ALA A 426 12.04 -32.46 11.58
C ALA A 426 10.83 -32.44 12.52
N ALA A 427 10.83 -31.51 13.48
CA ALA A 427 9.76 -31.36 14.48
C ALA A 427 8.42 -30.98 13.81
N VAL A 428 8.40 -29.96 12.94
CA VAL A 428 7.14 -29.53 12.29
C VAL A 428 6.58 -30.57 11.33
N ILE A 429 7.43 -31.34 10.66
CA ILE A 429 6.98 -32.45 9.82
C ILE A 429 6.42 -33.59 10.67
N THR A 430 7.11 -33.95 11.77
CA THR A 430 6.60 -34.96 12.73
C THR A 430 5.26 -34.52 13.32
N PHE A 431 5.11 -33.25 13.67
CA PHE A 431 3.85 -32.68 14.16
C PHE A 431 2.74 -32.82 13.11
N THR A 432 2.94 -32.33 11.89
CA THR A 432 1.91 -32.38 10.86
C THR A 432 1.51 -33.80 10.46
N LYS A 433 2.44 -34.75 10.50
CA LYS A 433 2.18 -36.17 10.23
C LYS A 433 1.36 -36.87 11.31
N ASN A 434 1.34 -36.34 12.53
CA ASN A 434 0.73 -37.01 13.69
C ASN A 434 -0.33 -36.16 14.40
N SER A 435 -0.72 -34.99 13.83
CA SER A 435 -1.74 -34.10 14.38
C SER A 435 -3.03 -34.18 13.56
N TRP A 436 -4.11 -33.69 14.17
CA TRP A 436 -5.46 -33.62 13.59
C TRP A 436 -5.97 -35.02 13.21
N SER A 437 -6.41 -35.24 11.96
CA SER A 437 -6.75 -36.55 11.45
C SER A 437 -5.55 -37.38 10.98
N ASN A 438 -4.37 -36.75 10.84
CA ASN A 438 -3.14 -37.42 10.44
C ASN A 438 -2.57 -38.21 11.61
N LYS A 439 -2.50 -39.53 11.48
CA LYS A 439 -2.00 -40.47 12.52
C LYS A 439 -1.04 -41.46 11.87
N THR A 440 0.00 -40.96 11.20
CA THR A 440 0.92 -41.83 10.44
C THR A 440 1.89 -42.62 11.32
N GLY A 441 2.09 -42.22 12.58
CA GLY A 441 3.11 -42.79 13.48
C GLY A 441 4.57 -42.49 13.02
N GLN A 442 4.76 -41.79 11.92
CA GLN A 442 6.11 -41.50 11.42
C GLN A 442 6.78 -40.39 12.22
N VAL A 443 8.03 -40.64 12.59
CA VAL A 443 8.90 -39.66 13.22
C VAL A 443 9.99 -39.27 12.24
N VAL A 444 10.12 -37.98 11.97
CA VAL A 444 11.22 -37.43 11.19
C VAL A 444 12.30 -36.94 12.16
N GLN A 445 13.51 -37.45 11.99
CA GLN A 445 14.65 -37.04 12.80
C GLN A 445 15.42 -35.91 12.11
N PRO A 446 16.16 -35.06 12.86
CA PRO A 446 17.02 -34.04 12.25
C PRO A 446 18.03 -34.64 11.26
N ALA A 447 18.56 -35.82 11.52
CA ALA A 447 19.46 -36.51 10.60
C ALA A 447 18.81 -36.83 9.24
N ASP A 448 17.49 -37.10 9.19
CA ASP A 448 16.77 -37.31 7.95
C ASP A 448 16.73 -36.02 7.11
N VAL A 449 16.55 -34.88 7.78
CA VAL A 449 16.53 -33.57 7.13
C VAL A 449 17.91 -33.21 6.58
N VAL A 450 18.98 -33.46 7.36
CA VAL A 450 20.37 -33.28 6.90
C VAL A 450 20.65 -34.14 5.67
N ALA A 451 20.23 -35.41 5.70
CA ALA A 451 20.42 -36.32 4.56
C ALA A 451 19.69 -35.84 3.30
N ALA A 452 18.47 -35.30 3.46
CA ALA A 452 17.65 -34.79 2.37
C ALA A 452 18.09 -33.40 1.86
N SER A 453 18.90 -32.66 2.63
CA SER A 453 19.36 -31.31 2.26
C SER A 453 20.68 -31.28 1.47
N LYS A 454 21.34 -32.44 1.32
CA LYS A 454 22.53 -32.65 0.47
C LYS A 454 22.10 -32.77 -0.99
#